data_1e2996a78b5a7f34180b1d98666c3903
#
_entry.id   1e2996a78b5a7f34180b1d98666c3903
#
_cell.length_a   1.000
_cell.length_b   1.000
_cell.length_c   1.000
_cell.angle_alpha   90.00
_cell.angle_beta   90.00
_cell.angle_gamma   90.00
#
_symmetry.space_group_name_H-M   'P 1'
#
loop_
_entity.id
_entity.type
_entity.pdbx_description
1 polymer ?
#
loop_
_entity_poly.entity_id
_entity_poly.type
_entity_poly.pdbx_seq_one_letter_code
_entity_poly.pdbx_strand_id
1 'polypeptide(L)'
;FTKASQINGITQSAVSQQIGSLERQFKSLLIERSKKKFRLTREGQVVYEFSKQIIQAYEALNSRLQEIKDIVSGTIRVATIYSIGLHDLPPYLKKFLKAYPTVNVHVEYRRANQVYEDVMGNVVDLGLVAYPVKDPKLEVVPLRKDILVLACHPSHPLARFKTITLQQLAGQKFIGF
;
A
#
# COMPACT_ATOMS: atom_id res chain seq x y z
N PHE A 1 1.23 20.75 3.23
CA PHE A 1 2.34 21.32 2.44
C PHE A 1 3.70 20.85 2.95
N THR A 2 3.98 20.89 4.26
CA THR A 2 5.28 20.46 4.83
C THR A 2 5.63 19.01 4.44
N LYS A 3 4.70 18.06 4.59
CA LYS A 3 4.95 16.66 4.17
C LYS A 3 5.20 16.55 2.66
N ALA A 4 4.44 17.30 1.85
CA ALA A 4 4.63 17.32 0.40
C ALA A 4 5.98 17.93 -0.01
N SER A 5 6.43 18.97 0.67
CA SER A 5 7.75 19.59 0.42
C SER A 5 8.89 18.62 0.73
N GLN A 6 8.80 17.87 1.83
CA GLN A 6 9.78 16.85 2.19
C GLN A 6 9.84 15.70 1.19
N ILE A 7 8.67 15.19 0.75
CA ILE A 7 8.60 14.10 -0.23
C ILE A 7 9.20 14.50 -1.58
N ASN A 8 8.97 15.74 -2.00
CA ASN A 8 9.43 16.23 -3.32
C ASN A 8 10.79 16.93 -3.28
N GLY A 9 11.45 17.03 -2.12
CA GLY A 9 12.76 17.70 -2.00
C GLY A 9 12.73 19.20 -2.33
N ILE A 10 11.59 19.87 -2.14
CA ILE A 10 11.40 21.31 -2.45
C ILE A 10 10.92 22.05 -1.21
N THR A 11 10.93 23.37 -1.26
CA THR A 11 10.46 24.20 -0.12
C THR A 11 8.93 24.18 -0.01
N GLN A 12 8.40 24.43 1.19
CA GLN A 12 6.96 24.56 1.39
C GLN A 12 6.37 25.73 0.57
N SER A 13 7.11 26.82 0.43
CA SER A 13 6.72 27.96 -0.41
C SER A 13 6.58 27.57 -1.88
N ALA A 14 7.51 26.75 -2.40
CA ALA A 14 7.43 26.24 -3.78
C ALA A 14 6.19 25.36 -3.98
N VAL A 15 5.88 24.44 -3.05
CA VAL A 15 4.63 23.67 -3.11
C VAL A 15 3.40 24.59 -3.12
N SER A 16 3.38 25.61 -2.26
CA SER A 16 2.26 26.55 -2.19
C SER A 16 2.10 27.34 -3.49
N GLN A 17 3.21 27.75 -4.11
CA GLN A 17 3.20 28.47 -5.38
C GLN A 17 2.73 27.58 -6.54
N GLN A 18 3.16 26.32 -6.59
CA GLN A 18 2.72 25.36 -7.61
C GLN A 18 1.21 25.11 -7.54
N ILE A 19 0.67 24.90 -6.32
CA ILE A 19 -0.78 24.75 -6.14
C ILE A 19 -1.51 26.05 -6.54
N GLY A 20 -1.03 27.20 -6.11
CA GLY A 20 -1.63 28.49 -6.51
C GLY A 20 -1.55 28.75 -8.03
N SER A 21 -0.53 28.22 -8.70
CA SER A 21 -0.45 28.28 -10.18
C SER A 21 -1.51 27.40 -10.85
N LEU A 22 -1.74 26.19 -10.35
CA LEU A 22 -2.81 25.29 -10.82
C LEU A 22 -4.20 25.93 -10.56
N GLU A 23 -4.42 26.51 -9.38
CA GLU A 23 -5.67 27.18 -9.04
C GLU A 23 -5.95 28.36 -10.01
N ARG A 24 -4.93 29.12 -10.38
CA ARG A 24 -5.05 30.18 -11.39
C ARG A 24 -5.33 29.64 -12.78
N GLN A 25 -4.62 28.56 -13.18
CA GLN A 25 -4.80 27.93 -14.49
C GLN A 25 -6.21 27.38 -14.66
N PHE A 26 -6.74 26.69 -13.64
CA PHE A 26 -8.09 26.12 -13.68
C PHE A 26 -9.17 27.12 -13.25
N LYS A 27 -8.79 28.34 -12.86
CA LYS A 27 -9.70 29.37 -12.36
C LYS A 27 -10.63 28.87 -11.24
N SER A 28 -10.12 27.99 -10.40
CA SER A 28 -10.85 27.33 -9.33
C SER A 28 -9.96 27.09 -8.13
N LEU A 29 -10.49 27.27 -6.92
CA LEU A 29 -9.80 26.85 -5.71
C LEU A 29 -9.81 25.33 -5.62
N LEU A 30 -8.64 24.73 -5.43
CA LEU A 30 -8.49 23.28 -5.32
C LEU A 30 -8.42 22.83 -3.86
N ILE A 31 -7.98 23.72 -2.97
CA ILE A 31 -7.78 23.40 -1.56
C ILE A 31 -8.45 24.46 -0.68
N GLU A 32 -9.37 24.01 0.18
CA GLU A 32 -9.89 24.83 1.26
C GLU A 32 -8.88 24.97 2.40
N ARG A 33 -8.47 26.19 2.67
CA ARG A 33 -7.52 26.55 3.74
C ARG A 33 -8.28 27.23 4.88
N SER A 34 -9.04 26.52 5.67
CA SER A 34 -9.64 27.07 6.87
C SER A 34 -8.77 26.83 8.10
N LYS A 35 -8.88 27.69 9.13
CA LYS A 35 -8.12 27.58 10.40
C LYS A 35 -8.28 26.22 11.11
N LYS A 36 -9.26 25.41 10.73
CA LYS A 36 -9.58 24.13 11.38
C LYS A 36 -9.57 22.91 10.45
N LYS A 37 -9.56 23.09 9.13
CA LYS A 37 -9.61 21.94 8.18
C LYS A 37 -8.88 22.28 6.90
N PHE A 38 -8.03 21.35 6.50
CA PHE A 38 -7.33 21.35 5.22
C PHE A 38 -7.93 20.20 4.40
N ARG A 39 -8.68 20.52 3.36
CA ARG A 39 -9.35 19.53 2.51
C ARG A 39 -9.41 19.98 1.06
N LEU A 40 -9.56 19.04 0.15
CA LEU A 40 -9.83 19.34 -1.25
C LEU A 40 -11.23 19.95 -1.40
N THR A 41 -11.36 20.88 -2.33
CA THR A 41 -12.65 21.33 -2.83
C THR A 41 -13.24 20.24 -3.75
N ARG A 42 -14.44 20.42 -4.27
CA ARG A 42 -15.04 19.52 -5.26
C ARG A 42 -14.20 19.52 -6.55
N GLU A 43 -13.76 20.67 -7.00
CA GLU A 43 -12.85 20.84 -8.14
C GLU A 43 -11.48 20.23 -7.85
N GLY A 44 -10.96 20.44 -6.62
CA GLY A 44 -9.72 19.83 -6.16
C GLY A 44 -9.75 18.30 -6.17
N GLN A 45 -10.89 17.69 -5.84
CA GLN A 45 -11.06 16.25 -5.90
C GLN A 45 -10.95 15.74 -7.34
N VAL A 46 -11.62 16.42 -8.28
CA VAL A 46 -11.55 16.07 -9.72
C VAL A 46 -10.11 16.19 -10.22
N VAL A 47 -9.43 17.31 -9.93
CA VAL A 47 -8.03 17.51 -10.34
C VAL A 47 -7.13 16.45 -9.73
N TYR A 48 -7.33 16.09 -8.47
CA TYR A 48 -6.56 15.05 -7.80
C TYR A 48 -6.72 13.68 -8.47
N GLU A 49 -7.94 13.28 -8.81
CA GLU A 49 -8.23 11.99 -9.46
C GLU A 49 -7.59 11.91 -10.85
N PHE A 50 -7.77 12.94 -11.66
CA PHE A 50 -7.13 13.00 -13.00
C PHE A 50 -5.62 13.12 -12.94
N SER A 51 -5.08 13.86 -11.97
CA SER A 51 -3.61 13.94 -11.77
C SER A 51 -3.00 12.57 -11.46
N LYS A 52 -3.68 11.74 -10.67
CA LYS A 52 -3.24 10.35 -10.44
C LYS A 52 -3.18 9.56 -11.75
N GLN A 53 -4.19 9.63 -12.59
CA GLN A 53 -4.23 8.94 -13.88
C GLN A 53 -3.11 9.42 -14.83
N ILE A 54 -2.86 10.73 -14.87
CA ILE A 54 -1.78 11.32 -15.67
C ILE A 54 -0.41 10.82 -15.20
N ILE A 55 -0.17 10.81 -13.89
CA ILE A 55 1.07 10.29 -13.32
C ILE A 55 1.26 8.81 -13.66
N GLN A 56 0.22 7.99 -13.52
CA GLN A 56 0.25 6.58 -13.88
C GLN A 56 0.54 6.36 -15.37
N ALA A 57 -0.10 7.14 -16.25
CA ALA A 57 0.14 7.07 -17.68
C ALA A 57 1.60 7.46 -18.04
N TYR A 58 2.15 8.46 -17.37
CA TYR A 58 3.54 8.87 -17.54
C TYR A 58 4.52 7.78 -17.08
N GLU A 59 4.25 7.15 -15.95
CA GLU A 59 5.05 6.03 -15.43
C GLU A 59 5.00 4.82 -16.38
N ALA A 60 3.81 4.49 -16.89
CA ALA A 60 3.64 3.43 -17.89
C ALA A 60 4.42 3.73 -19.18
N LEU A 61 4.40 4.98 -19.66
CA LEU A 61 5.22 5.41 -20.80
C LEU A 61 6.71 5.18 -20.53
N ASN A 62 7.21 5.61 -19.38
CA ASN A 62 8.61 5.42 -19.03
C ASN A 62 8.98 3.93 -18.96
N SER A 63 8.13 3.08 -18.37
CA SER A 63 8.34 1.64 -18.36
C SER A 63 8.42 1.05 -19.76
N ARG A 64 7.52 1.42 -20.65
CA ARG A 64 7.55 0.98 -22.06
C ARG A 64 8.80 1.40 -22.80
N LEU A 65 9.29 2.61 -22.55
CA LEU A 65 10.55 3.08 -23.15
C LEU A 65 11.76 2.31 -22.61
N GLN A 66 11.73 1.89 -21.35
CA GLN A 66 12.78 1.07 -20.76
C GLN A 66 12.74 -0.38 -21.28
N GLU A 67 11.53 -0.96 -21.45
CA GLU A 67 11.35 -2.27 -22.07
C GLU A 67 12.01 -2.34 -23.48
N ILE A 68 11.87 -1.28 -24.29
CA ILE A 68 12.49 -1.19 -25.63
C ILE A 68 14.03 -1.24 -25.54
N LYS A 69 14.58 -0.82 -24.40
CA LYS A 69 16.04 -0.81 -24.15
C LYS A 69 16.53 -2.08 -23.43
N ASP A 70 15.68 -3.10 -23.26
CA ASP A 70 15.96 -4.30 -22.47
C ASP A 70 16.39 -4.03 -21.00
N ILE A 71 16.03 -2.85 -20.48
CA ILE A 71 16.34 -2.46 -19.11
C ILE A 71 15.08 -2.60 -18.26
N VAL A 72 15.05 -3.61 -17.39
CA VAL A 72 13.98 -3.74 -16.39
C VAL A 72 14.22 -2.71 -15.30
N SER A 73 13.44 -1.63 -15.32
CA SER A 73 13.53 -0.55 -14.34
C SER A 73 12.15 0.03 -14.05
N GLY A 74 12.03 0.79 -13.00
CA GLY A 74 10.80 1.45 -12.61
C GLY A 74 10.55 1.36 -11.11
N THR A 75 9.31 1.65 -10.71
CA THR A 75 8.88 1.61 -9.30
C THR A 75 7.70 0.69 -9.15
N ILE A 76 7.78 -0.24 -8.19
CA ILE A 76 6.69 -1.10 -7.76
C ILE A 76 6.22 -0.61 -6.40
N ARG A 77 4.92 -0.33 -6.27
CA ARG A 77 4.28 0.05 -5.01
C ARG A 77 3.55 -1.15 -4.44
N VAL A 78 3.87 -1.49 -3.21
CA VAL A 78 3.30 -2.65 -2.52
C VAL A 78 2.64 -2.20 -1.23
N ALA A 79 1.36 -2.49 -1.05
CA ALA A 79 0.69 -2.39 0.23
C ALA A 79 0.63 -3.77 0.90
N THR A 80 0.93 -3.85 2.18
CA THR A 80 0.94 -5.13 2.91
C THR A 80 0.46 -4.97 4.33
N ILE A 81 -0.14 -6.02 4.89
CA ILE A 81 -0.39 -6.09 6.32
C ILE A 81 0.92 -6.33 7.08
N TYR A 82 0.98 -5.92 8.33
CA TYR A 82 2.20 -5.93 9.14
C TYR A 82 2.87 -7.31 9.23
N SER A 83 2.11 -8.36 9.49
CA SER A 83 2.65 -9.72 9.65
C SER A 83 3.39 -10.21 8.39
N ILE A 84 2.80 -9.99 7.21
CA ILE A 84 3.39 -10.40 5.94
C ILE A 84 4.58 -9.50 5.59
N GLY A 85 4.43 -8.19 5.73
CA GLY A 85 5.47 -7.24 5.35
C GLY A 85 6.73 -7.31 6.19
N LEU A 86 6.61 -7.68 7.48
CA LEU A 86 7.79 -7.81 8.37
C LEU A 86 8.47 -9.18 8.27
N HIS A 87 7.71 -10.24 8.04
CA HIS A 87 8.26 -11.60 8.18
C HIS A 87 8.36 -12.34 6.85
N ASP A 88 7.38 -12.20 5.97
CA ASP A 88 7.30 -13.00 4.74
C ASP A 88 7.90 -12.29 3.53
N LEU A 89 7.62 -11.00 3.35
CA LEU A 89 8.05 -10.23 2.20
C LEU A 89 9.57 -10.04 2.08
N PRO A 90 10.35 -9.79 3.16
CA PRO A 90 11.75 -9.40 3.04
C PRO A 90 12.65 -10.38 2.27
N PRO A 91 12.54 -11.72 2.43
CA PRO A 91 13.36 -12.65 1.65
C PRO A 91 13.09 -12.57 0.15
N TYR A 92 11.84 -12.43 -0.26
CA TYR A 92 11.44 -12.29 -1.67
C TYR A 92 11.93 -10.96 -2.24
N LEU A 93 11.73 -9.88 -1.49
CA LEU A 93 12.17 -8.55 -1.88
C LEU A 93 13.68 -8.49 -2.07
N LYS A 94 14.46 -9.06 -1.14
CA LYS A 94 15.91 -9.14 -1.25
C LYS A 94 16.36 -9.89 -2.50
N LYS A 95 15.72 -11.04 -2.81
CA LYS A 95 16.02 -11.83 -4.00
C LYS A 95 15.67 -11.05 -5.26
N PHE A 96 14.51 -10.39 -5.27
CA PHE A 96 14.04 -9.59 -6.40
C PHE A 96 14.97 -8.41 -6.70
N LEU A 97 15.30 -7.59 -5.70
CA LEU A 97 16.18 -6.42 -5.86
C LEU A 97 17.62 -6.81 -6.25
N LYS A 98 18.07 -8.01 -5.87
CA LYS A 98 19.35 -8.54 -6.36
C LYS A 98 19.31 -8.88 -7.85
N ALA A 99 18.18 -9.38 -8.33
CA ALA A 99 18.00 -9.74 -9.75
C ALA A 99 17.73 -8.50 -10.62
N TYR A 100 17.06 -7.48 -10.06
CA TYR A 100 16.64 -6.27 -10.77
C TYR A 100 17.06 -5.01 -9.99
N PRO A 101 18.35 -4.67 -9.97
CA PRO A 101 18.89 -3.59 -9.14
C PRO A 101 18.45 -2.19 -9.54
N THR A 102 17.89 -2.03 -10.72
CA THR A 102 17.35 -0.78 -11.28
C THR A 102 15.88 -0.54 -10.95
N VAL A 103 15.23 -1.51 -10.30
CA VAL A 103 13.84 -1.40 -9.85
C VAL A 103 13.78 -0.85 -8.42
N ASN A 104 12.92 0.12 -8.20
CA ASN A 104 12.59 0.61 -6.85
C ASN A 104 11.33 -0.10 -6.35
N VAL A 105 11.32 -0.52 -5.09
CA VAL A 105 10.13 -1.09 -4.46
C VAL A 105 9.78 -0.26 -3.22
N HIS A 106 8.59 0.32 -3.24
CA HIS A 106 8.00 0.99 -2.09
C HIS A 106 7.03 0.07 -1.38
N VAL A 107 7.29 -0.18 -0.10
CA VAL A 107 6.44 -1.03 0.73
C VAL A 107 5.73 -0.17 1.77
N GLU A 108 4.41 -0.21 1.78
CA GLU A 108 3.57 0.51 2.73
C GLU A 108 2.76 -0.46 3.58
N TYR A 109 2.78 -0.21 4.89
CA TYR A 109 2.00 -1.01 5.83
C TYR A 109 0.59 -0.45 5.96
N ARG A 110 -0.40 -1.31 5.78
CA ARG A 110 -1.83 -0.98 5.79
C ARG A 110 -2.64 -2.00 6.59
N ARG A 111 -3.87 -1.63 6.95
CA ARG A 111 -4.88 -2.60 7.36
C ARG A 111 -5.41 -3.33 6.13
N ALA A 112 -5.90 -4.56 6.30
CA ALA A 112 -6.34 -5.39 5.18
C ALA A 112 -7.37 -4.69 4.25
N ASN A 113 -8.38 -4.02 4.82
CA ASN A 113 -9.37 -3.25 4.05
C ASN A 113 -8.72 -2.13 3.22
N GLN A 114 -7.74 -1.42 3.78
CA GLN A 114 -7.03 -0.35 3.09
C GLN A 114 -6.15 -0.89 1.95
N VAL A 115 -5.58 -2.10 2.11
CA VAL A 115 -4.84 -2.75 1.01
C VAL A 115 -5.75 -2.95 -0.20
N TYR A 116 -6.97 -3.41 -0.01
CA TYR A 116 -7.94 -3.56 -1.11
C TYR A 116 -8.31 -2.21 -1.75
N GLU A 117 -8.59 -1.21 -0.93
CA GLU A 117 -8.90 0.15 -1.40
C GLU A 117 -7.74 0.73 -2.23
N ASP A 118 -6.50 0.56 -1.76
CA ASP A 118 -5.31 1.07 -2.42
C ASP A 118 -5.05 0.35 -3.76
N VAL A 119 -5.25 -0.98 -3.83
CA VAL A 119 -5.11 -1.74 -5.09
C VAL A 119 -6.22 -1.35 -6.08
N MET A 120 -7.48 -1.37 -5.66
CA MET A 120 -8.61 -1.00 -6.53
C MET A 120 -8.57 0.46 -6.98
N GLY A 121 -8.00 1.34 -6.14
CA GLY A 121 -7.79 2.74 -6.45
C GLY A 121 -6.51 3.02 -7.24
N ASN A 122 -5.76 1.99 -7.66
CA ASN A 122 -4.47 2.10 -8.32
C ASN A 122 -3.47 3.00 -7.55
N VAL A 123 -3.56 3.03 -6.23
CA VAL A 123 -2.59 3.71 -5.35
C VAL A 123 -1.32 2.88 -5.24
N VAL A 124 -1.48 1.56 -5.24
CA VAL A 124 -0.40 0.57 -5.26
C VAL A 124 -0.62 -0.44 -6.39
N ASP A 125 0.47 -1.07 -6.81
CA ASP A 125 0.48 -2.05 -7.89
C ASP A 125 0.15 -3.46 -7.38
N LEU A 126 0.53 -3.77 -6.14
CA LEU A 126 0.34 -5.06 -5.49
C LEU A 126 -0.15 -4.90 -4.06
N GLY A 127 -1.05 -5.78 -3.65
CA GLY A 127 -1.51 -5.92 -2.26
C GLY A 127 -1.18 -7.29 -1.69
N LEU A 128 -0.64 -7.36 -0.47
CA LEU A 128 -0.36 -8.61 0.23
C LEU A 128 -1.23 -8.69 1.49
N VAL A 129 -2.10 -9.66 1.52
CA VAL A 129 -3.06 -9.87 2.62
C VAL A 129 -3.15 -11.34 3.01
N ALA A 130 -3.53 -11.60 4.25
CA ALA A 130 -3.99 -12.92 4.67
C ALA A 130 -5.50 -13.04 4.37
N TYR A 131 -5.95 -14.26 4.06
CA TYR A 131 -7.37 -14.55 3.79
C TYR A 131 -8.01 -13.67 2.72
N PRO A 132 -7.51 -13.73 1.47
CA PRO A 132 -7.98 -12.84 0.42
C PRO A 132 -9.46 -13.04 0.12
N VAL A 133 -10.18 -11.93 -0.03
CA VAL A 133 -11.57 -11.90 -0.49
C VAL A 133 -11.58 -12.02 -2.00
N LYS A 134 -12.49 -12.84 -2.53
CA LYS A 134 -12.71 -12.93 -3.98
C LYS A 134 -13.46 -11.70 -4.47
N ASP A 135 -12.85 -10.95 -5.36
CA ASP A 135 -13.47 -9.84 -6.06
C ASP A 135 -13.19 -9.99 -7.57
N PRO A 136 -14.19 -9.85 -8.45
CA PRO A 136 -13.98 -9.98 -9.91
C PRO A 136 -12.99 -8.98 -10.51
N LYS A 137 -12.70 -7.90 -9.81
CA LYS A 137 -11.76 -6.85 -10.23
C LYS A 137 -10.32 -7.13 -9.81
N LEU A 138 -10.10 -8.17 -9.02
CA LEU A 138 -8.80 -8.48 -8.45
C LEU A 138 -8.35 -9.90 -8.86
N GLU A 139 -7.12 -10.00 -9.33
CA GLU A 139 -6.44 -11.27 -9.48
C GLU A 139 -5.77 -11.65 -8.17
N VAL A 140 -6.08 -12.83 -7.66
CA VAL A 140 -5.50 -13.34 -6.42
C VAL A 140 -4.50 -14.44 -6.72
N VAL A 141 -3.22 -14.14 -6.46
CA VAL A 141 -2.12 -15.10 -6.61
C VAL A 141 -1.71 -15.64 -5.24
N PRO A 142 -1.81 -16.95 -4.99
CA PRO A 142 -1.38 -17.55 -3.73
C PRO A 142 0.15 -17.41 -3.54
N LEU A 143 0.59 -16.77 -2.46
CA LEU A 143 2.01 -16.65 -2.14
C LEU A 143 2.50 -17.85 -1.33
N ARG A 144 1.80 -18.17 -0.23
CA ARG A 144 2.10 -19.35 0.61
C ARG A 144 0.87 -19.75 1.43
N LYS A 145 0.91 -20.95 2.00
CA LYS A 145 -0.04 -21.39 3.02
C LYS A 145 0.57 -21.20 4.40
N ASP A 146 -0.24 -20.75 5.34
CA ASP A 146 0.13 -20.62 6.74
C ASP A 146 -0.70 -21.56 7.60
N ILE A 147 -0.18 -21.91 8.77
CA ILE A 147 -0.85 -22.80 9.72
C ILE A 147 -1.18 -21.98 10.96
N LEU A 148 -2.47 -21.95 11.31
CA LEU A 148 -2.90 -21.34 12.56
C LEU A 148 -2.46 -22.22 13.73
N VAL A 149 -1.86 -21.58 14.73
CA VAL A 149 -1.43 -22.25 15.96
C VAL A 149 -2.05 -21.56 17.17
N LEU A 150 -2.31 -22.33 18.22
CA LEU A 150 -2.67 -21.77 19.51
C LEU A 150 -1.39 -21.39 20.26
N ALA A 151 -1.27 -20.11 20.61
CA ALA A 151 -0.26 -19.64 21.54
C ALA A 151 -0.86 -19.60 22.96
N CYS A 152 -0.22 -20.26 23.90
CA CYS A 152 -0.64 -20.25 25.31
C CYS A 152 0.58 -20.32 26.23
N HIS A 153 0.38 -19.95 27.50
CA HIS A 153 1.44 -20.09 28.50
C HIS A 153 1.85 -21.57 28.66
N PRO A 154 3.14 -21.91 28.87
CA PRO A 154 3.60 -23.29 29.01
C PRO A 154 2.89 -24.12 30.09
N SER A 155 2.42 -23.48 31.17
CA SER A 155 1.65 -24.13 32.21
C SER A 155 0.14 -24.35 31.90
N HIS A 156 -0.31 -23.87 30.74
CA HIS A 156 -1.70 -24.01 30.33
C HIS A 156 -2.01 -25.50 30.03
N PRO A 157 -3.17 -26.04 30.47
CA PRO A 157 -3.53 -27.46 30.25
C PRO A 157 -3.44 -27.91 28.78
N LEU A 158 -3.70 -27.01 27.85
CA LEU A 158 -3.61 -27.30 26.39
C LEU A 158 -2.18 -27.30 25.87
N ALA A 159 -1.19 -26.75 26.57
CA ALA A 159 0.21 -26.70 26.13
C ALA A 159 0.85 -28.08 25.98
N ARG A 160 0.32 -29.11 26.64
CA ARG A 160 0.78 -30.50 26.55
C ARG A 160 0.41 -31.21 25.23
N PHE A 161 -0.53 -30.68 24.47
CA PHE A 161 -0.99 -31.28 23.25
C PHE A 161 -0.21 -30.73 22.05
N LYS A 162 0.25 -31.60 21.14
CA LYS A 162 0.89 -31.20 19.88
C LYS A 162 -0.10 -30.57 18.88
N THR A 163 -1.33 -31.02 18.92
CA THR A 163 -2.45 -30.53 18.12
C THR A 163 -3.68 -30.43 19.00
N ILE A 164 -4.50 -29.43 18.74
CA ILE A 164 -5.77 -29.20 19.44
C ILE A 164 -6.90 -29.07 18.44
N THR A 165 -8.10 -29.43 18.85
CA THR A 165 -9.33 -29.20 18.08
C THR A 165 -10.01 -27.92 18.55
N LEU A 166 -10.83 -27.31 17.69
CA LEU A 166 -11.65 -26.15 18.08
C LEU A 166 -12.57 -26.44 19.27
N GLN A 167 -13.05 -27.67 19.42
CA GLN A 167 -13.87 -28.08 20.55
C GLN A 167 -13.15 -27.99 21.90
N GLN A 168 -11.82 -28.23 21.91
CA GLN A 168 -11.00 -28.09 23.11
C GLN A 168 -10.79 -26.62 23.54
N LEU A 169 -11.08 -25.67 22.68
CA LEU A 169 -11.08 -24.23 22.99
C LEU A 169 -12.39 -23.77 23.62
N ALA A 170 -13.45 -24.57 23.54
CA ALA A 170 -14.74 -24.22 24.12
C ALA A 170 -14.60 -23.95 25.62
N GLY A 171 -15.13 -22.83 26.08
CA GLY A 171 -15.07 -22.40 27.48
C GLY A 171 -13.73 -21.83 27.96
N GLN A 172 -12.70 -21.78 27.09
CA GLN A 172 -11.43 -21.14 27.41
C GLN A 172 -11.51 -19.62 27.16
N LYS A 173 -10.82 -18.84 28.03
CA LYS A 173 -10.61 -17.41 27.75
C LYS A 173 -9.62 -17.29 26.60
N PHE A 174 -10.05 -16.71 25.50
CA PHE A 174 -9.33 -16.69 24.25
C PHE A 174 -9.25 -15.25 23.72
N ILE A 175 -8.07 -14.88 23.22
CA ILE A 175 -7.84 -13.62 22.48
C ILE A 175 -7.75 -14.01 21.02
N GLY A 176 -8.74 -13.60 20.24
CA GLY A 176 -8.76 -13.73 18.79
C GLY A 176 -8.38 -12.42 18.09
N PHE A 177 -8.12 -12.47 16.82
CA PHE A 177 -7.92 -11.33 15.95
C PHE A 177 -8.98 -11.29 14.84
#